data_ed8a418134f6c0e61e4090588ca3a79c
#
_entry.id   ed8a418134f6c0e61e4090588ca3a79c
#
_cell.length_a   1.000
_cell.length_b   1.000
_cell.length_c   1.000
_cell.angle_alpha   90.00
_cell.angle_beta   90.00
_cell.angle_gamma   90.00
#
_symmetry.space_group_name_H-M   'P 1'
#
loop_
_entity.id
_entity.type
_entity.pdbx_description
1 polymer ?
#
loop_
_entity_poly.entity_id
_entity_poly.type
_entity_poly.pdbx_seq_one_letter_code
_entity_poly.pdbx_strand_id
1 'polypeptide(L)'
;MRLKANKTWSQQQLAIKLRLHQDPAPGLFSLERQHLFILAAKTALAATLCWWLARAFGFHEAYWGSISAIIVLQSNVGSTITASRDRILGTLIGAAFGFSFSLFGALPWNYIGALLAAVILCGLLGLRNSSRLAGVTITIIMLVQKAGSRWGLALDRVGEVMLGIVVALAVSTFVFPDRARVRLRDGLVQEFLILGALFEAILEGFPASPSGDLSSVRQDALAMLRENNQLLESARSEPSGGPGWNEGLNTLLQFGRSLFDALVALEFSLEGSHQDGYAQQLEPALGKLAADIRSGFHHLAGSIHEWRFDAEPPPMNLEEDIEQLEKQMEQVRHTGIGFSQAEILRAYAVQLHLKQIARLLRASRVETSRAVGEGQN
;
A
#
# COMPACT_ATOMS: atom_id res chain seq x y z
N MET A 1 -30.54 -10.12 -32.15
CA MET A 1 -29.31 -10.29 -32.96
C MET A 1 -28.15 -10.44 -31.98
N ARG A 2 -27.64 -11.66 -31.76
CA ARG A 2 -26.62 -11.95 -30.74
C ARG A 2 -25.31 -11.32 -31.18
N LEU A 3 -24.83 -10.32 -30.42
CA LEU A 3 -23.50 -9.77 -30.55
C LEU A 3 -22.50 -10.92 -30.36
N LYS A 4 -21.77 -11.28 -31.40
CA LYS A 4 -20.60 -12.15 -31.34
C LYS A 4 -19.52 -11.38 -30.56
N ALA A 5 -19.51 -11.52 -29.24
CA ALA A 5 -18.41 -11.08 -28.40
C ALA A 5 -17.13 -11.78 -28.92
N ASN A 6 -16.15 -10.97 -29.21
CA ASN A 6 -14.87 -11.36 -29.79
C ASN A 6 -14.19 -12.37 -28.85
N LYS A 7 -14.22 -13.65 -29.19
CA LYS A 7 -13.81 -14.81 -28.39
C LYS A 7 -12.34 -14.78 -27.90
N THR A 8 -11.54 -13.93 -28.47
CA THR A 8 -10.10 -13.86 -28.15
C THR A 8 -9.81 -13.05 -26.88
N TRP A 9 -10.63 -12.04 -26.55
CA TRP A 9 -10.51 -11.25 -25.31
C TRP A 9 -11.07 -11.97 -24.08
N SER A 10 -12.15 -12.75 -24.26
CA SER A 10 -12.73 -13.55 -23.17
C SER A 10 -11.79 -14.62 -22.64
N GLN A 11 -10.90 -15.16 -23.48
CA GLN A 11 -9.93 -16.19 -23.05
C GLN A 11 -8.76 -15.59 -22.25
N GLN A 12 -8.32 -14.36 -22.56
CA GLN A 12 -7.31 -13.69 -21.73
C GLN A 12 -7.88 -13.19 -20.41
N GLN A 13 -9.11 -12.69 -20.41
CA GLN A 13 -9.82 -12.30 -19.18
C GLN A 13 -10.22 -13.50 -18.34
N LEU A 14 -10.65 -14.61 -18.96
CA LEU A 14 -10.83 -15.88 -18.26
C LEU A 14 -9.51 -16.42 -17.71
N ALA A 15 -8.39 -16.21 -18.40
CA ALA A 15 -7.07 -16.56 -17.92
C ALA A 15 -6.61 -15.68 -16.77
N ILE A 16 -7.00 -14.39 -16.71
CA ILE A 16 -6.77 -13.49 -15.55
C ILE A 16 -7.72 -13.89 -14.41
N LYS A 17 -9.00 -14.14 -14.69
CA LYS A 17 -10.00 -14.64 -13.72
C LYS A 17 -9.67 -16.04 -13.21
N LEU A 18 -9.16 -16.93 -14.07
CA LEU A 18 -8.66 -18.25 -13.72
C LEU A 18 -7.32 -18.20 -12.98
N ARG A 19 -6.47 -17.22 -13.25
CA ARG A 19 -5.26 -16.99 -12.46
C ARG A 19 -5.54 -16.40 -11.08
N LEU A 20 -6.67 -15.72 -10.89
CA LEU A 20 -7.12 -15.22 -9.59
C LEU A 20 -7.93 -16.25 -8.79
N HIS A 21 -8.55 -17.25 -9.45
CA HIS A 21 -9.49 -18.19 -8.80
C HIS A 21 -9.13 -19.69 -8.91
N GLN A 22 -8.17 -20.05 -9.76
CA GLN A 22 -7.61 -21.40 -9.74
C GLN A 22 -6.27 -21.35 -9.04
N ASP A 23 -6.20 -22.07 -7.93
CA ASP A 23 -5.03 -22.38 -7.11
C ASP A 23 -3.91 -21.32 -7.18
N PRO A 24 -3.42 -20.80 -6.07
CA PRO A 24 -2.30 -19.86 -6.11
C PRO A 24 -1.30 -20.46 -7.09
N ALA A 25 -1.10 -19.78 -8.22
CA ALA A 25 -0.26 -20.26 -9.29
C ALA A 25 1.00 -20.85 -8.66
N PRO A 26 1.47 -22.04 -9.04
CA PRO A 26 2.66 -22.65 -8.43
C PRO A 26 3.85 -21.70 -8.40
N GLY A 27 3.79 -20.60 -9.17
CA GLY A 27 4.70 -19.46 -9.12
C GLY A 27 4.48 -18.51 -7.93
N LEU A 28 3.27 -18.26 -7.41
CA LEU A 28 3.07 -17.34 -6.27
C LEU A 28 3.62 -17.95 -4.97
N PHE A 29 3.33 -19.21 -4.68
CA PHE A 29 3.94 -19.93 -3.57
C PHE A 29 5.45 -20.07 -3.69
N SER A 30 5.98 -20.15 -4.90
CA SER A 30 7.43 -20.17 -5.12
C SER A 30 8.06 -18.78 -4.91
N LEU A 31 7.36 -17.69 -5.30
CA LEU A 31 7.82 -16.32 -5.13
C LEU A 31 7.80 -15.90 -3.65
N GLU A 32 6.73 -16.17 -2.91
CA GLU A 32 6.68 -15.93 -1.46
C GLU A 32 7.77 -16.71 -0.73
N ARG A 33 7.99 -17.99 -1.07
CA ARG A 33 9.07 -18.78 -0.50
C ARG A 33 10.44 -18.20 -0.83
N GLN A 34 10.67 -17.76 -2.07
CA GLN A 34 11.93 -17.13 -2.46
C GLN A 34 12.19 -15.85 -1.64
N HIS A 35 11.18 -14.99 -1.46
CA HIS A 35 11.29 -13.80 -0.60
C HIS A 35 11.61 -14.15 0.86
N LEU A 36 10.96 -15.18 1.41
CA LEU A 36 11.25 -15.66 2.76
C LEU A 36 12.69 -16.20 2.88
N PHE A 37 13.15 -16.97 1.90
CA PHE A 37 14.54 -17.48 1.90
C PHE A 37 15.57 -16.37 1.77
N ILE A 38 15.32 -15.37 0.91
CA ILE A 38 16.19 -14.20 0.76
C ILE A 38 16.23 -13.40 2.06
N LEU A 39 15.08 -13.16 2.71
CA LEU A 39 15.01 -12.45 3.99
C LEU A 39 15.76 -13.24 5.08
N ALA A 40 15.54 -14.54 5.18
CA ALA A 40 16.23 -15.40 6.14
C ALA A 40 17.75 -15.39 5.93
N ALA A 41 18.20 -15.49 4.66
CA ALA A 41 19.62 -15.44 4.32
C ALA A 41 20.24 -14.07 4.65
N LYS A 42 19.55 -12.97 4.35
CA LYS A 42 19.99 -11.61 4.72
C LYS A 42 20.10 -11.45 6.24
N THR A 43 19.11 -11.95 6.97
CA THR A 43 19.08 -11.87 8.45
C THR A 43 20.24 -12.64 9.05
N ALA A 44 20.48 -13.87 8.58
CA ALA A 44 21.59 -14.69 9.03
C ALA A 44 22.93 -14.04 8.70
N LEU A 45 23.09 -13.50 7.49
CA LEU A 45 24.30 -12.79 7.07
C LEU A 45 24.53 -11.54 7.93
N ALA A 46 23.51 -10.71 8.13
CA ALA A 46 23.64 -9.49 8.93
C ALA A 46 24.02 -9.80 10.38
N ALA A 47 23.36 -10.79 10.99
CA ALA A 47 23.66 -11.21 12.36
C ALA A 47 25.09 -11.73 12.51
N THR A 48 25.51 -12.60 11.59
CA THR A 48 26.85 -13.20 11.61
C THR A 48 27.94 -12.15 11.36
N LEU A 49 27.75 -11.30 10.35
CA LEU A 49 28.68 -10.22 10.03
C LEU A 49 28.82 -9.24 11.20
N CYS A 50 27.69 -8.86 11.81
CA CYS A 50 27.70 -7.99 12.98
C CYS A 50 28.45 -8.61 14.16
N TRP A 51 28.23 -9.91 14.43
CA TRP A 51 28.95 -10.61 15.50
C TRP A 51 30.47 -10.63 15.28
N TRP A 52 30.91 -10.90 14.04
CA TRP A 52 32.34 -10.87 13.69
C TRP A 52 32.94 -9.47 13.87
N LEU A 53 32.28 -8.46 13.36
CA LEU A 53 32.72 -7.06 13.48
C LEU A 53 32.75 -6.60 14.94
N ALA A 54 31.72 -6.90 15.72
CA ALA A 54 31.68 -6.56 17.13
C ALA A 54 32.85 -7.17 17.91
N ARG A 55 33.20 -8.42 17.63
CA ARG A 55 34.37 -9.05 18.24
C ARG A 55 35.69 -8.42 17.77
N ALA A 56 35.78 -8.06 16.49
CA ALA A 56 36.97 -7.42 15.94
C ALA A 56 37.21 -6.04 16.56
N PHE A 57 36.11 -5.29 16.87
CA PHE A 57 36.20 -4.01 17.59
C PHE A 57 36.36 -4.13 19.11
N GLY A 58 36.45 -5.36 19.66
CA GLY A 58 36.67 -5.58 21.06
C GLY A 58 35.45 -5.44 21.96
N PHE A 59 34.25 -5.45 21.41
CA PHE A 59 33.01 -5.45 22.23
C PHE A 59 32.89 -6.79 22.97
N HIS A 60 32.71 -6.73 24.28
CA HIS A 60 32.64 -7.91 25.14
C HIS A 60 31.35 -8.71 24.93
N GLU A 61 30.25 -8.05 24.60
CA GLU A 61 28.92 -8.65 24.42
C GLU A 61 28.42 -8.57 22.97
N ALA A 62 29.26 -9.01 22.03
CA ALA A 62 29.05 -8.94 20.58
C ALA A 62 27.67 -9.43 20.10
N TYR A 63 26.98 -10.28 20.88
CA TYR A 63 25.65 -10.80 20.56
C TYR A 63 24.56 -9.73 20.55
N TRP A 64 24.71 -8.63 21.28
CA TRP A 64 23.72 -7.55 21.27
C TRP A 64 23.69 -6.79 19.94
N GLY A 65 24.84 -6.63 19.32
CA GLY A 65 24.88 -6.08 17.97
C GLY A 65 24.14 -6.97 16.96
N SER A 66 24.34 -8.30 17.06
CA SER A 66 23.63 -9.27 16.23
C SER A 66 22.13 -9.25 16.47
N ILE A 67 21.68 -9.18 17.73
CA ILE A 67 20.26 -9.02 18.07
C ILE A 67 19.71 -7.74 17.46
N SER A 68 20.47 -6.63 17.54
CA SER A 68 20.06 -5.36 16.96
C SER A 68 19.95 -5.45 15.44
N ALA A 69 20.89 -6.11 14.77
CA ALA A 69 20.85 -6.32 13.32
C ALA A 69 19.61 -7.14 12.90
N ILE A 70 19.26 -8.20 13.65
CA ILE A 70 18.06 -9.02 13.40
C ILE A 70 16.79 -8.21 13.57
N ILE A 71 16.68 -7.40 14.63
CA ILE A 71 15.48 -6.60 14.92
C ILE A 71 15.26 -5.52 13.86
N VAL A 72 16.35 -4.90 13.40
CA VAL A 72 16.31 -3.75 12.48
C VAL A 72 16.10 -4.19 11.03
N LEU A 73 16.68 -5.32 10.63
CA LEU A 73 16.57 -5.80 9.25
C LEU A 73 15.15 -6.24 8.94
N GLN A 74 14.56 -5.60 7.96
CA GLN A 74 13.19 -5.82 7.51
C GLN A 74 13.16 -6.32 6.06
N SER A 75 11.97 -6.64 5.56
CA SER A 75 11.77 -7.16 4.20
C SER A 75 12.26 -6.21 3.10
N ASN A 76 12.13 -4.90 3.30
CA ASN A 76 12.55 -3.88 2.33
C ASN A 76 13.45 -2.81 2.97
N VAL A 77 14.13 -2.03 2.12
CA VAL A 77 15.09 -1.00 2.56
C VAL A 77 14.40 0.09 3.38
N GLY A 78 13.23 0.56 2.94
CA GLY A 78 12.52 1.65 3.61
C GLY A 78 12.07 1.28 5.03
N SER A 79 11.51 0.09 5.22
CA SER A 79 11.13 -0.40 6.55
C SER A 79 12.35 -0.65 7.44
N THR A 80 13.49 -1.07 6.87
CA THR A 80 14.76 -1.20 7.59
C THR A 80 15.24 0.17 8.09
N ILE A 81 15.13 1.24 7.29
CA ILE A 81 15.48 2.61 7.71
C ILE A 81 14.57 3.07 8.84
N THR A 82 13.27 2.86 8.73
CA THR A 82 12.31 3.22 9.78
C THR A 82 12.60 2.48 11.09
N ALA A 83 12.83 1.16 11.03
CA ALA A 83 13.21 0.35 12.18
C ALA A 83 14.55 0.79 12.79
N SER A 84 15.51 1.19 11.96
CA SER A 84 16.80 1.75 12.41
C SER A 84 16.60 3.02 13.22
N ARG A 85 15.79 3.96 12.72
CA ARG A 85 15.47 5.21 13.42
C ARG A 85 14.81 4.94 14.77
N ASP A 86 13.80 4.06 14.80
CA ASP A 86 13.13 3.68 16.04
C ASP A 86 14.10 3.05 17.04
N ARG A 87 15.03 2.21 16.55
CA ARG A 87 16.06 1.57 17.39
C ARG A 87 17.05 2.56 17.96
N ILE A 88 17.53 3.52 17.16
CA ILE A 88 18.43 4.59 17.60
C ILE A 88 17.76 5.42 18.70
N LEU A 89 16.57 5.95 18.42
CA LEU A 89 15.85 6.82 19.36
C LEU A 89 15.51 6.08 20.66
N GLY A 90 15.01 4.86 20.55
CA GLY A 90 14.73 4.03 21.73
C GLY A 90 15.97 3.73 22.57
N THR A 91 17.09 3.41 21.93
CA THR A 91 18.34 3.14 22.64
C THR A 91 18.91 4.39 23.32
N LEU A 92 18.90 5.55 22.66
CA LEU A 92 19.37 6.80 23.24
C LEU A 92 18.52 7.25 24.43
N ILE A 93 17.19 7.24 24.26
CA ILE A 93 16.27 7.57 25.36
C ILE A 93 16.42 6.58 26.50
N GLY A 94 16.46 5.28 26.19
CA GLY A 94 16.64 4.24 27.19
C GLY A 94 17.97 4.32 27.94
N ALA A 95 19.05 4.63 27.23
CA ALA A 95 20.36 4.83 27.83
C ALA A 95 20.41 6.06 28.74
N ALA A 96 19.83 7.18 28.30
CA ALA A 96 19.77 8.40 29.10
C ALA A 96 18.98 8.20 30.41
N PHE A 97 17.76 7.65 30.33
CA PHE A 97 16.94 7.42 31.52
C PHE A 97 17.49 6.29 32.40
N GLY A 98 17.92 5.18 31.80
CA GLY A 98 18.52 4.05 32.52
C GLY A 98 19.76 4.47 33.29
N PHE A 99 20.65 5.25 32.68
CA PHE A 99 21.82 5.80 33.36
C PHE A 99 21.43 6.80 34.45
N SER A 100 20.62 7.81 34.15
CA SER A 100 20.23 8.89 35.12
C SER A 100 19.59 8.31 36.37
N PHE A 101 18.61 7.41 36.20
CA PHE A 101 17.92 6.80 37.34
C PHE A 101 18.81 5.82 38.11
N SER A 102 19.79 5.22 37.45
CA SER A 102 20.76 4.34 38.12
C SER A 102 21.66 5.05 39.11
N LEU A 103 21.83 6.36 38.99
CA LEU A 103 22.59 7.17 39.94
C LEU A 103 21.93 7.26 41.34
N PHE A 104 20.60 7.10 41.37
CA PHE A 104 19.82 7.10 42.60
C PHE A 104 19.77 5.74 43.31
N GLY A 105 20.51 4.74 42.78
CA GLY A 105 20.59 3.38 43.31
C GLY A 105 19.74 2.37 42.56
N ALA A 106 19.94 1.09 42.84
CA ALA A 106 19.27 -0.03 42.18
C ALA A 106 17.94 -0.44 42.85
N LEU A 107 17.19 0.54 43.37
CA LEU A 107 15.89 0.29 43.98
C LEU A 107 14.82 0.00 42.90
N PRO A 108 13.85 -0.91 43.18
CA PRO A 108 12.77 -1.20 42.24
C PRO A 108 11.99 0.04 41.78
N TRP A 109 11.82 1.01 42.68
CA TRP A 109 11.11 2.27 42.41
C TRP A 109 11.85 3.14 41.37
N ASN A 110 13.17 3.16 41.39
CA ASN A 110 13.97 3.88 40.39
C ASN A 110 13.83 3.25 38.98
N TYR A 111 13.78 1.92 38.90
CA TYR A 111 13.54 1.22 37.68
C TYR A 111 12.14 1.50 37.10
N ILE A 112 11.12 1.44 37.96
CA ILE A 112 9.74 1.81 37.56
C ILE A 112 9.68 3.26 37.08
N GLY A 113 10.31 4.18 37.83
CA GLY A 113 10.37 5.60 37.48
C GLY A 113 11.05 5.84 36.13
N ALA A 114 12.16 5.17 35.84
CA ALA A 114 12.87 5.25 34.56
C ALA A 114 11.99 4.78 33.40
N LEU A 115 11.31 3.64 33.56
CA LEU A 115 10.40 3.10 32.56
C LEU A 115 9.23 4.06 32.29
N LEU A 116 8.55 4.54 33.33
CA LEU A 116 7.42 5.46 33.19
C LEU A 116 7.85 6.74 32.49
N ALA A 117 8.95 7.36 32.93
CA ALA A 117 9.45 8.60 32.36
C ALA A 117 9.81 8.43 30.86
N ALA A 118 10.50 7.34 30.50
CA ALA A 118 10.87 7.08 29.11
C ALA A 118 9.64 6.81 28.22
N VAL A 119 8.67 6.01 28.70
CA VAL A 119 7.45 5.71 27.95
C VAL A 119 6.58 6.95 27.75
N ILE A 120 6.44 7.79 28.81
CA ILE A 120 5.70 9.04 28.72
C ILE A 120 6.38 9.99 27.73
N LEU A 121 7.71 10.16 27.81
CA LEU A 121 8.44 11.00 26.85
C LEU A 121 8.28 10.50 25.41
N CYS A 122 8.43 9.20 25.17
CA CYS A 122 8.22 8.62 23.85
C CYS A 122 6.77 8.85 23.36
N GLY A 123 5.79 8.75 24.25
CA GLY A 123 4.38 9.02 23.94
C GLY A 123 4.14 10.47 23.54
N LEU A 124 4.69 11.43 24.29
CA LEU A 124 4.60 12.87 24.00
C LEU A 124 5.28 13.24 22.66
N LEU A 125 6.36 12.56 22.32
CA LEU A 125 7.09 12.77 21.06
C LEU A 125 6.51 11.97 19.88
N GLY A 126 5.45 11.19 20.07
CA GLY A 126 4.86 10.33 19.01
C GLY A 126 5.71 9.11 18.65
N LEU A 127 6.71 8.75 19.44
CA LEU A 127 7.69 7.68 19.19
C LEU A 127 7.21 6.34 19.77
N ARG A 128 6.03 5.89 19.39
CA ARG A 128 5.38 4.69 19.97
C ARG A 128 6.22 3.42 19.84
N ASN A 129 6.86 3.19 18.70
CA ASN A 129 7.69 2.01 18.46
C ASN A 129 9.00 2.06 19.26
N SER A 130 9.59 3.25 19.39
CA SER A 130 10.83 3.47 20.15
C SER A 130 10.66 3.25 21.66
N SER A 131 9.45 3.40 22.21
CA SER A 131 9.18 3.23 23.65
C SER A 131 9.51 1.84 24.17
N ARG A 132 9.17 0.78 23.41
CA ARG A 132 9.49 -0.61 23.74
C ARG A 132 10.99 -0.84 23.76
N LEU A 133 11.69 -0.25 22.81
CA LEU A 133 13.15 -0.37 22.68
C LEU A 133 13.89 0.41 23.78
N ALA A 134 13.35 1.55 24.21
CA ALA A 134 13.83 2.30 25.37
C ALA A 134 13.69 1.48 26.64
N GLY A 135 12.53 0.83 26.85
CA GLY A 135 12.30 -0.06 28.00
C GLY A 135 13.30 -1.21 28.06
N VAL A 136 13.60 -1.88 26.94
CA VAL A 136 14.63 -2.93 26.87
C VAL A 136 16.00 -2.38 27.27
N THR A 137 16.38 -1.21 26.77
CA THR A 137 17.68 -0.60 27.08
C THR A 137 17.78 -0.20 28.57
N ILE A 138 16.73 0.39 29.16
CA ILE A 138 16.66 0.69 30.60
C ILE A 138 16.84 -0.58 31.43
N THR A 139 16.11 -1.64 31.07
CA THR A 139 16.17 -2.93 31.76
C THR A 139 17.59 -3.48 31.78
N ILE A 140 18.30 -3.43 30.65
CA ILE A 140 19.69 -3.89 30.55
C ILE A 140 20.62 -3.05 31.43
N ILE A 141 20.54 -1.72 31.36
CA ILE A 141 21.44 -0.81 32.09
C ILE A 141 21.22 -0.91 33.60
N MET A 142 19.96 -1.06 34.05
CA MET A 142 19.64 -1.04 35.49
C MET A 142 19.68 -2.40 36.15
N LEU A 143 19.30 -3.48 35.45
CA LEU A 143 19.16 -4.81 36.06
C LEU A 143 20.30 -5.76 35.76
N VAL A 144 21.06 -5.55 34.67
CA VAL A 144 22.23 -6.40 34.40
C VAL A 144 23.38 -6.01 35.34
N GLN A 145 23.71 -6.95 36.26
CA GLN A 145 24.82 -6.78 37.17
C GLN A 145 26.15 -7.12 36.45
N LYS A 146 26.91 -6.09 36.12
CA LYS A 146 28.22 -6.22 35.49
C LYS A 146 29.25 -5.49 36.33
N ALA A 147 30.45 -6.12 36.48
CA ALA A 147 31.59 -5.47 37.08
C ALA A 147 32.04 -4.32 36.18
N GLY A 148 31.97 -3.07 36.65
CA GLY A 148 32.38 -1.90 35.88
C GLY A 148 31.47 -0.70 36.07
N SER A 149 31.80 0.39 35.40
CA SER A 149 31.05 1.65 35.46
C SER A 149 29.74 1.51 34.67
N ARG A 150 28.63 1.96 35.22
CA ARG A 150 27.31 1.98 34.53
C ARG A 150 27.33 2.84 33.27
N TRP A 151 28.17 3.88 33.25
CA TRP A 151 28.41 4.71 32.08
C TRP A 151 29.05 3.91 30.96
N GLY A 152 30.07 3.09 31.26
CA GLY A 152 30.68 2.20 30.30
C GLY A 152 29.66 1.23 29.70
N LEU A 153 28.80 0.63 30.53
CA LEU A 153 27.74 -0.26 30.08
C LEU A 153 26.74 0.45 29.13
N ALA A 154 26.38 1.69 29.42
CA ALA A 154 25.48 2.48 28.56
C ALA A 154 26.13 2.79 27.21
N LEU A 155 27.42 3.16 27.19
CA LEU A 155 28.17 3.42 25.96
C LEU A 155 28.37 2.15 25.13
N ASP A 156 28.71 1.02 25.74
CA ASP A 156 28.84 -0.28 25.07
C ASP A 156 27.50 -0.64 24.39
N ARG A 157 26.36 -0.44 25.08
CA ARG A 157 25.03 -0.67 24.48
C ARG A 157 24.75 0.18 23.26
N VAL A 158 25.04 1.46 23.35
CA VAL A 158 24.86 2.36 22.20
C VAL A 158 25.76 1.94 21.05
N GLY A 159 27.02 1.64 21.32
CA GLY A 159 27.98 1.20 20.29
C GLY A 159 27.59 -0.11 19.61
N GLU A 160 27.20 -1.13 20.38
CA GLU A 160 26.76 -2.43 19.85
C GLU A 160 25.49 -2.30 19.00
N VAL A 161 24.52 -1.52 19.47
CA VAL A 161 23.28 -1.26 18.75
C VAL A 161 23.55 -0.51 17.45
N MET A 162 24.40 0.53 17.50
CA MET A 162 24.77 1.30 16.30
C MET A 162 25.48 0.43 15.27
N LEU A 163 26.40 -0.44 15.70
CA LEU A 163 27.05 -1.40 14.80
C LEU A 163 26.02 -2.33 14.14
N GLY A 164 25.09 -2.87 14.93
CA GLY A 164 24.00 -3.71 14.40
C GLY A 164 23.14 -3.00 13.35
N ILE A 165 22.82 -1.73 13.59
CA ILE A 165 22.06 -0.89 12.64
C ILE A 165 22.85 -0.66 11.34
N VAL A 166 24.11 -0.29 11.44
CA VAL A 166 24.96 -0.05 10.26
C VAL A 166 25.07 -1.30 9.39
N VAL A 167 25.32 -2.45 10.03
CA VAL A 167 25.41 -3.75 9.32
C VAL A 167 24.07 -4.12 8.68
N ALA A 168 22.94 -3.96 9.40
CA ALA A 168 21.62 -4.25 8.86
C ALA A 168 21.27 -3.37 7.66
N LEU A 169 21.56 -2.05 7.73
CA LEU A 169 21.38 -1.13 6.61
C LEU A 169 22.27 -1.48 5.42
N ALA A 170 23.53 -1.80 5.66
CA ALA A 170 24.45 -2.21 4.60
C ALA A 170 23.95 -3.48 3.90
N VAL A 171 23.59 -4.51 4.66
CA VAL A 171 23.07 -5.78 4.10
C VAL A 171 21.74 -5.53 3.36
N SER A 172 20.82 -4.74 3.93
CA SER A 172 19.53 -4.42 3.29
C SER A 172 19.71 -3.68 1.97
N THR A 173 20.70 -2.81 1.87
CA THR A 173 20.93 -1.94 0.69
C THR A 173 21.77 -2.61 -0.40
N PHE A 174 22.75 -3.44 -0.01
CA PHE A 174 23.71 -4.01 -0.97
C PHE A 174 23.44 -5.49 -1.31
N VAL A 175 22.74 -6.22 -0.44
CA VAL A 175 22.46 -7.66 -0.65
C VAL A 175 21.02 -7.81 -1.12
N PHE A 176 20.79 -8.00 -2.42
CA PHE A 176 19.46 -8.14 -3.03
C PHE A 176 18.47 -7.07 -2.55
N PRO A 177 18.69 -5.79 -2.89
CA PRO A 177 17.85 -4.69 -2.38
C PRO A 177 16.39 -4.86 -2.84
N ASP A 178 15.49 -4.95 -1.88
CA ASP A 178 14.04 -4.90 -2.12
C ASP A 178 13.55 -3.49 -1.81
N ARG A 179 13.12 -2.77 -2.86
CA ARG A 179 12.72 -1.37 -2.76
C ARG A 179 11.21 -1.28 -2.61
N ALA A 180 10.74 -0.73 -1.49
CA ALA A 180 9.33 -0.53 -1.20
C ALA A 180 8.61 0.29 -2.29
N ARG A 181 9.30 1.24 -2.93
CA ARG A 181 8.75 2.04 -4.04
C ARG A 181 8.41 1.22 -5.27
N VAL A 182 9.30 0.30 -5.66
CA VAL A 182 9.05 -0.57 -6.81
C VAL A 182 7.87 -1.49 -6.50
N ARG A 183 7.84 -2.06 -5.30
CA ARG A 183 6.72 -2.88 -4.86
C ARG A 183 5.41 -2.11 -4.81
N LEU A 184 5.43 -0.88 -4.30
CA LEU A 184 4.24 -0.03 -4.25
C LEU A 184 3.76 0.34 -5.66
N ARG A 185 4.67 0.68 -6.58
CA ARG A 185 4.30 0.93 -7.98
C ARG A 185 3.64 -0.29 -8.61
N ASP A 186 4.25 -1.47 -8.45
CA ASP A 186 3.70 -2.71 -9.01
C ASP A 186 2.38 -3.09 -8.31
N GLY A 187 2.26 -2.83 -7.01
CA GLY A 187 1.02 -2.97 -6.25
C GLY A 187 -0.10 -2.03 -6.74
N LEU A 188 0.23 -0.77 -7.05
CA LEU A 188 -0.73 0.17 -7.65
C LEU A 188 -1.19 -0.29 -9.04
N VAL A 189 -0.30 -0.82 -9.87
CA VAL A 189 -0.70 -1.42 -11.16
C VAL A 189 -1.75 -2.52 -10.94
N GLN A 190 -1.50 -3.43 -10.00
CA GLN A 190 -2.46 -4.49 -9.67
C GLN A 190 -3.76 -3.94 -9.10
N GLU A 191 -3.69 -2.93 -8.22
CA GLU A 191 -4.86 -2.26 -7.65
C GLU A 191 -5.79 -1.70 -8.73
N PHE A 192 -5.25 -0.93 -9.69
CA PHE A 192 -6.06 -0.36 -10.77
C PHE A 192 -6.61 -1.43 -11.73
N LEU A 193 -5.87 -2.53 -11.95
CA LEU A 193 -6.38 -3.67 -12.73
C LEU A 193 -7.52 -4.40 -12.00
N ILE A 194 -7.41 -4.59 -10.69
CA ILE A 194 -8.48 -5.20 -9.85
C ILE A 194 -9.71 -4.29 -9.79
N LEU A 195 -9.53 -2.96 -9.68
CA LEU A 195 -10.63 -2.00 -9.73
C LEU A 195 -11.34 -2.03 -11.09
N GLY A 196 -10.59 -2.16 -12.17
CA GLY A 196 -11.15 -2.36 -13.53
C GLY A 196 -11.94 -3.66 -13.63
N ALA A 197 -11.42 -4.77 -13.07
CA ALA A 197 -12.12 -6.05 -13.05
C ALA A 197 -13.40 -5.99 -12.16
N LEU A 198 -13.36 -5.28 -11.04
CA LEU A 198 -14.53 -5.03 -10.20
C LEU A 198 -15.60 -4.24 -10.97
N PHE A 199 -15.19 -3.19 -11.69
CA PHE A 199 -16.08 -2.43 -12.55
C PHE A 199 -16.77 -3.31 -13.62
N GLU A 200 -16.00 -4.16 -14.29
CA GLU A 200 -16.55 -5.10 -15.28
C GLU A 200 -17.55 -6.07 -14.64
N ALA A 201 -17.19 -6.66 -13.51
CA ALA A 201 -18.04 -7.61 -12.80
C ALA A 201 -19.37 -6.98 -12.31
N ILE A 202 -19.34 -5.71 -11.90
CA ILE A 202 -20.54 -4.94 -11.53
C ILE A 202 -21.45 -4.74 -12.75
N LEU A 203 -20.88 -4.44 -13.92
CA LEU A 203 -21.68 -4.19 -15.14
C LEU A 203 -22.10 -5.48 -15.86
N GLU A 204 -21.34 -6.56 -15.80
CA GLU A 204 -21.76 -7.87 -16.35
C GLU A 204 -23.03 -8.40 -15.69
N GLY A 205 -23.30 -7.97 -14.46
CA GLY A 205 -24.55 -8.23 -13.75
C GLY A 205 -25.76 -7.44 -14.26
N PHE A 206 -25.57 -6.46 -15.15
CA PHE A 206 -26.63 -5.60 -15.68
C PHE A 206 -27.06 -6.06 -17.08
N PRO A 207 -28.34 -6.36 -17.40
CA PRO A 207 -29.56 -6.32 -16.58
C PRO A 207 -29.96 -7.67 -15.91
N ALA A 208 -29.09 -8.65 -15.86
CA ALA A 208 -29.31 -9.93 -15.17
C ALA A 208 -28.56 -9.96 -13.83
N SER A 209 -29.02 -10.75 -12.85
CA SER A 209 -28.33 -10.88 -11.56
C SER A 209 -26.85 -11.20 -11.74
N PRO A 210 -25.96 -10.60 -10.92
CA PRO A 210 -24.53 -10.92 -10.95
C PRO A 210 -24.33 -12.42 -10.78
N SER A 211 -23.81 -13.08 -11.81
CA SER A 211 -23.57 -14.54 -11.78
C SER A 211 -22.26 -14.93 -11.11
N GLY A 212 -21.53 -13.95 -10.55
CA GLY A 212 -20.25 -14.12 -9.89
C GLY A 212 -20.24 -13.59 -8.45
N ASP A 213 -19.35 -14.13 -7.65
CA ASP A 213 -19.13 -13.66 -6.28
C ASP A 213 -18.37 -12.32 -6.28
N LEU A 214 -19.12 -11.20 -6.42
CA LEU A 214 -18.58 -9.83 -6.32
C LEU A 214 -17.87 -9.60 -4.99
N SER A 215 -18.26 -10.37 -3.94
CA SER A 215 -17.69 -10.21 -2.61
C SER A 215 -16.20 -10.56 -2.58
N SER A 216 -15.77 -11.57 -3.34
CA SER A 216 -14.36 -11.96 -3.42
C SER A 216 -13.52 -10.89 -4.10
N VAL A 217 -13.94 -10.39 -5.26
CA VAL A 217 -13.20 -9.34 -6.00
C VAL A 217 -13.13 -8.05 -5.19
N ARG A 218 -14.19 -7.68 -4.49
CA ARG A 218 -14.22 -6.54 -3.58
C ARG A 218 -13.27 -6.71 -2.39
N GLN A 219 -13.20 -7.91 -1.81
CA GLN A 219 -12.25 -8.22 -0.74
C GLN A 219 -10.80 -8.13 -1.22
N ASP A 220 -10.50 -8.63 -2.42
CA ASP A 220 -9.18 -8.56 -3.03
C ASP A 220 -8.77 -7.10 -3.28
N ALA A 221 -9.69 -6.27 -3.80
CA ALA A 221 -9.45 -4.83 -3.96
C ALA A 221 -9.15 -4.14 -2.63
N LEU A 222 -9.93 -4.43 -1.58
CA LEU A 222 -9.69 -3.88 -0.24
C LEU A 222 -8.37 -4.35 0.38
N ALA A 223 -7.99 -5.60 0.16
CA ALA A 223 -6.72 -6.14 0.64
C ALA A 223 -5.54 -5.42 -0.03
N MET A 224 -5.60 -5.24 -1.36
CA MET A 224 -4.58 -4.54 -2.13
C MET A 224 -4.45 -3.06 -1.72
N LEU A 225 -5.57 -2.36 -1.54
CA LEU A 225 -5.59 -0.98 -1.03
C LEU A 225 -4.90 -0.85 0.34
N ARG A 226 -5.13 -1.81 1.25
CA ARG A 226 -4.49 -1.82 2.58
C ARG A 226 -3.00 -2.09 2.50
N GLU A 227 -2.59 -3.07 1.70
CA GLU A 227 -1.19 -3.42 1.50
C GLU A 227 -0.41 -2.24 0.90
N ASN A 228 -0.93 -1.61 -0.15
CA ASN A 228 -0.32 -0.45 -0.79
C ASN A 228 -0.19 0.74 0.17
N ASN A 229 -1.18 0.99 1.02
CA ASN A 229 -1.09 2.02 2.06
C ASN A 229 0.02 1.72 3.10
N GLN A 230 0.23 0.47 3.48
CA GLN A 230 1.32 0.08 4.38
C GLN A 230 2.70 0.25 3.72
N LEU A 231 2.80 -0.05 2.43
CA LEU A 231 4.04 0.13 1.67
C LEU A 231 4.42 1.60 1.49
N LEU A 232 3.46 2.52 1.47
CA LEU A 232 3.71 3.96 1.29
C LEU A 232 4.66 4.53 2.36
N GLU A 233 4.46 4.19 3.62
CA GLU A 233 5.33 4.66 4.71
C GLU A 233 6.77 4.18 4.53
N SER A 234 6.94 2.93 4.12
CA SER A 234 8.25 2.37 3.81
C SER A 234 8.87 3.03 2.57
N ALA A 235 8.08 3.26 1.52
CA ALA A 235 8.52 3.92 0.31
C ALA A 235 8.98 5.37 0.54
N ARG A 236 8.30 6.10 1.43
CA ARG A 236 8.68 7.48 1.84
C ARG A 236 10.02 7.53 2.57
N SER A 237 10.37 6.47 3.28
CA SER A 237 11.64 6.39 4.03
C SER A 237 12.84 6.09 3.15
N GLU A 238 12.65 5.69 1.89
CA GLU A 238 13.75 5.40 0.97
C GLU A 238 14.40 6.67 0.42
N PRO A 239 15.74 6.78 0.47
CA PRO A 239 16.44 7.99 0.03
C PRO A 239 16.47 8.20 -1.49
N SER A 240 16.11 7.19 -2.27
CA SER A 240 16.32 7.14 -3.72
C SER A 240 15.20 7.72 -4.58
N GLY A 241 14.28 8.52 -4.03
CA GLY A 241 13.21 9.14 -4.82
C GLY A 241 13.10 10.63 -4.56
N GLY A 242 12.96 11.40 -5.62
CA GLY A 242 12.68 12.83 -5.52
C GLY A 242 11.32 13.10 -4.88
N PRO A 243 11.04 14.34 -4.46
CA PRO A 243 9.78 14.75 -3.85
C PRO A 243 8.55 14.37 -4.69
N GLY A 244 8.60 14.55 -6.00
CA GLY A 244 7.50 14.24 -6.91
C GLY A 244 7.10 12.77 -6.97
N TRP A 245 8.03 11.83 -6.71
CA TRP A 245 7.71 10.41 -6.63
C TRP A 245 6.77 10.10 -5.47
N ASN A 246 7.09 10.61 -4.29
CA ASN A 246 6.28 10.36 -3.09
C ASN A 246 4.89 10.98 -3.22
N GLU A 247 4.82 12.16 -3.82
CA GLU A 247 3.57 12.87 -4.03
C GLU A 247 2.70 12.18 -5.08
N GLY A 248 3.29 11.76 -6.20
CA GLY A 248 2.60 10.97 -7.23
C GLY A 248 2.05 9.64 -6.71
N LEU A 249 2.83 8.88 -5.91
CA LEU A 249 2.36 7.65 -5.28
C LEU A 249 1.21 7.90 -4.30
N ASN A 250 1.30 8.96 -3.48
CA ASN A 250 0.25 9.32 -2.56
C ASN A 250 -1.04 9.72 -3.28
N THR A 251 -0.92 10.50 -4.35
CA THR A 251 -2.02 10.92 -5.21
C THR A 251 -2.73 9.70 -5.82
N LEU A 252 -1.98 8.75 -6.38
CA LEU A 252 -2.54 7.52 -6.95
C LEU A 252 -3.29 6.68 -5.92
N LEU A 253 -2.75 6.53 -4.70
CA LEU A 253 -3.44 5.82 -3.60
C LEU A 253 -4.75 6.49 -3.20
N GLN A 254 -4.79 7.83 -3.15
CA GLN A 254 -6.03 8.54 -2.85
C GLN A 254 -7.07 8.34 -3.95
N PHE A 255 -6.66 8.39 -5.22
CA PHE A 255 -7.56 8.12 -6.34
C PHE A 255 -8.04 6.67 -6.36
N GLY A 256 -7.16 5.70 -6.08
CA GLY A 256 -7.53 4.28 -5.97
C GLY A 256 -8.65 4.08 -4.93
N ARG A 257 -8.51 4.71 -3.76
CA ARG A 257 -9.55 4.66 -2.73
C ARG A 257 -10.85 5.31 -3.18
N SER A 258 -10.78 6.51 -3.79
CA SER A 258 -11.97 7.23 -4.27
C SER A 258 -12.69 6.46 -5.37
N LEU A 259 -11.93 5.79 -6.25
CA LEU A 259 -12.48 4.93 -7.30
C LEU A 259 -13.16 3.69 -6.70
N PHE A 260 -12.55 3.05 -5.71
CA PHE A 260 -13.17 1.94 -5.01
C PHE A 260 -14.49 2.33 -4.36
N ASP A 261 -14.54 3.47 -3.64
CA ASP A 261 -15.77 3.97 -3.01
C ASP A 261 -16.87 4.27 -4.07
N ALA A 262 -16.48 4.83 -5.22
CA ALA A 262 -17.40 5.09 -6.33
C ALA A 262 -17.92 3.80 -6.99
N LEU A 263 -17.07 2.75 -7.09
CA LEU A 263 -17.47 1.43 -7.59
C LEU A 263 -18.46 0.74 -6.66
N VAL A 264 -18.24 0.79 -5.36
CA VAL A 264 -19.18 0.27 -4.36
C VAL A 264 -20.52 1.01 -4.43
N ALA A 265 -20.50 2.33 -4.60
CA ALA A 265 -21.73 3.10 -4.77
C ALA A 265 -22.47 2.76 -6.07
N LEU A 266 -21.74 2.48 -7.15
CA LEU A 266 -22.32 2.00 -8.42
C LEU A 266 -22.99 0.62 -8.22
N GLU A 267 -22.31 -0.33 -7.52
CA GLU A 267 -22.86 -1.65 -7.19
C GLU A 267 -24.21 -1.52 -6.49
N PHE A 268 -24.31 -0.70 -5.44
CA PHE A 268 -25.56 -0.47 -4.72
C PHE A 268 -26.65 0.18 -5.59
N SER A 269 -26.26 1.04 -6.54
CA SER A 269 -27.24 1.70 -7.43
C SER A 269 -27.82 0.74 -8.47
N LEU A 270 -27.14 -0.37 -8.75
CA LEU A 270 -27.60 -1.42 -9.66
C LEU A 270 -28.43 -2.50 -8.96
N GLU A 271 -28.44 -2.54 -7.60
CA GLU A 271 -29.29 -3.47 -6.87
C GLU A 271 -30.77 -3.21 -7.17
N GLY A 272 -31.48 -4.26 -7.60
CA GLY A 272 -32.89 -4.19 -7.94
C GLY A 272 -33.23 -3.66 -9.34
N SER A 273 -32.24 -3.36 -10.20
CA SER A 273 -32.45 -2.82 -11.55
C SER A 273 -32.76 -3.87 -12.63
N HIS A 274 -32.84 -5.15 -12.28
CA HIS A 274 -32.89 -6.30 -13.19
C HIS A 274 -34.10 -6.34 -14.14
N GLN A 275 -35.14 -5.53 -13.91
CA GLN A 275 -36.35 -5.45 -14.72
C GLN A 275 -36.66 -4.05 -15.24
N ASP A 276 -35.74 -3.11 -15.08
CA ASP A 276 -35.97 -1.71 -15.44
C ASP A 276 -35.96 -1.51 -16.94
N GLY A 277 -37.14 -1.30 -17.52
CA GLY A 277 -37.30 -1.02 -18.96
C GLY A 277 -36.57 0.26 -19.40
N TYR A 278 -36.46 1.25 -18.51
CA TYR A 278 -35.73 2.50 -18.75
C TYR A 278 -34.20 2.21 -18.97
N ALA A 279 -33.61 1.37 -18.15
CA ALA A 279 -32.21 1.02 -18.24
C ALA A 279 -31.88 0.24 -19.52
N GLN A 280 -32.80 -0.63 -20.00
CA GLN A 280 -32.64 -1.38 -21.27
C GLN A 280 -32.55 -0.45 -22.49
N GLN A 281 -33.23 0.70 -22.48
CA GLN A 281 -33.15 1.66 -23.59
C GLN A 281 -31.85 2.46 -23.60
N LEU A 282 -31.15 2.51 -22.48
CA LEU A 282 -29.86 3.19 -22.34
C LEU A 282 -28.66 2.28 -22.59
N GLU A 283 -28.88 0.97 -22.76
CA GLU A 283 -27.82 -0.05 -22.92
C GLU A 283 -26.74 0.33 -23.96
N PRO A 284 -27.04 0.88 -25.15
CA PRO A 284 -26.01 1.20 -26.14
C PRO A 284 -25.05 2.32 -25.68
N ALA A 285 -25.58 3.39 -25.06
CA ALA A 285 -24.75 4.51 -24.57
C ALA A 285 -24.00 4.13 -23.28
N LEU A 286 -24.65 3.38 -22.39
CA LEU A 286 -24.01 2.81 -21.21
C LEU A 286 -22.88 1.87 -21.58
N GLY A 287 -23.08 1.01 -22.58
CA GLY A 287 -22.08 0.08 -23.06
C GLY A 287 -20.84 0.76 -23.63
N LYS A 288 -21.02 1.88 -24.36
CA LYS A 288 -19.91 2.67 -24.89
C LYS A 288 -19.11 3.34 -23.77
N LEU A 289 -19.78 4.05 -22.87
CA LEU A 289 -19.15 4.69 -21.72
C LEU A 289 -18.42 3.67 -20.83
N ALA A 290 -19.02 2.51 -20.61
CA ALA A 290 -18.39 1.43 -19.85
C ALA A 290 -17.13 0.88 -20.53
N ALA A 291 -17.11 0.77 -21.86
CA ALA A 291 -15.93 0.35 -22.61
C ALA A 291 -14.79 1.38 -22.48
N ASP A 292 -15.11 2.66 -22.52
CA ASP A 292 -14.13 3.74 -22.39
C ASP A 292 -13.59 3.86 -20.94
N ILE A 293 -14.44 3.70 -19.93
CA ILE A 293 -14.00 3.62 -18.53
C ILE A 293 -13.06 2.44 -18.31
N ARG A 294 -13.40 1.25 -18.87
CA ARG A 294 -12.54 0.06 -18.83
C ARG A 294 -11.17 0.33 -19.44
N SER A 295 -11.16 0.92 -20.62
CA SER A 295 -9.92 1.33 -21.30
C SER A 295 -9.12 2.28 -20.43
N GLY A 296 -9.78 3.19 -19.71
CA GLY A 296 -9.19 4.12 -18.76
C GLY A 296 -8.42 3.45 -17.63
N PHE A 297 -9.00 2.40 -17.01
CA PHE A 297 -8.32 1.63 -15.97
C PHE A 297 -7.05 0.95 -16.50
N HIS A 298 -7.13 0.30 -17.65
CA HIS A 298 -5.97 -0.36 -18.25
C HIS A 298 -4.88 0.64 -18.64
N HIS A 299 -5.28 1.78 -19.19
CA HIS A 299 -4.36 2.83 -19.59
C HIS A 299 -3.63 3.46 -18.38
N LEU A 300 -4.37 3.70 -17.31
CA LEU A 300 -3.80 4.22 -16.08
C LEU A 300 -2.81 3.22 -15.46
N ALA A 301 -3.19 1.93 -15.41
CA ALA A 301 -2.29 0.87 -14.96
C ALA A 301 -1.00 0.80 -15.81
N GLY A 302 -1.11 0.93 -17.13
CA GLY A 302 0.04 1.01 -18.04
C GLY A 302 0.92 2.23 -17.77
N SER A 303 0.32 3.40 -17.59
CA SER A 303 1.05 4.64 -17.26
C SER A 303 1.80 4.54 -15.93
N ILE A 304 1.21 3.88 -14.93
CA ILE A 304 1.85 3.62 -13.63
C ILE A 304 3.02 2.65 -13.80
N HIS A 305 2.86 1.59 -14.60
CA HIS A 305 3.91 0.61 -14.85
C HIS A 305 5.13 1.25 -15.49
N GLU A 306 4.92 2.06 -16.53
CA GLU A 306 5.99 2.79 -17.23
C GLU A 306 6.45 4.03 -16.48
N TRP A 307 5.70 4.48 -15.46
CA TRP A 307 5.86 5.74 -14.74
C TRP A 307 5.89 6.94 -15.69
N ARG A 308 5.01 6.93 -16.70
CA ARG A 308 4.86 7.97 -17.73
C ARG A 308 3.42 8.43 -17.79
N PHE A 309 3.19 9.69 -17.48
CA PHE A 309 1.86 10.32 -17.47
C PHE A 309 1.69 11.39 -18.55
N ASP A 310 2.77 11.72 -19.31
CA ASP A 310 2.80 12.76 -20.32
C ASP A 310 2.28 12.32 -21.69
N ALA A 311 2.22 11.00 -21.95
CA ALA A 311 1.69 10.51 -23.21
C ALA A 311 0.22 10.91 -23.36
N GLU A 312 -0.17 11.47 -24.53
CA GLU A 312 -1.58 11.74 -24.82
C GLU A 312 -2.43 10.49 -24.56
N PRO A 313 -3.54 10.60 -23.82
CA PRO A 313 -4.43 9.47 -23.67
C PRO A 313 -4.89 9.03 -25.07
N PRO A 314 -5.16 7.73 -25.26
CA PRO A 314 -5.98 7.36 -26.42
C PRO A 314 -7.24 8.22 -26.34
N PRO A 315 -7.86 8.53 -27.46
CA PRO A 315 -9.04 9.39 -27.49
C PRO A 315 -10.18 8.72 -26.71
N MET A 316 -10.13 8.88 -25.39
CA MET A 316 -11.24 8.55 -24.49
C MET A 316 -12.12 9.77 -24.47
N ASN A 317 -13.19 9.73 -25.28
CA ASN A 317 -14.15 10.82 -25.33
C ASN A 317 -15.15 10.72 -24.16
N LEU A 318 -14.65 10.47 -22.94
CA LEU A 318 -15.48 10.27 -21.74
C LEU A 318 -16.49 11.42 -21.53
N GLU A 319 -16.11 12.65 -21.87
CA GLU A 319 -17.03 13.80 -21.76
C GLU A 319 -18.14 13.72 -22.82
N GLU A 320 -17.78 13.38 -24.06
CA GLU A 320 -18.73 13.25 -25.18
C GLU A 320 -19.67 12.06 -24.95
N ASP A 321 -19.17 10.95 -24.43
CA ASP A 321 -19.97 9.77 -24.08
C ASP A 321 -20.94 10.04 -22.93
N ILE A 322 -20.51 10.82 -21.92
CA ILE A 322 -21.38 11.28 -20.84
C ILE A 322 -22.49 12.20 -21.38
N GLU A 323 -22.15 13.18 -22.25
CA GLU A 323 -23.14 14.05 -22.88
C GLU A 323 -24.10 13.25 -23.75
N GLN A 324 -23.62 12.26 -24.48
CA GLN A 324 -24.45 11.40 -25.32
C GLN A 324 -25.43 10.60 -24.48
N LEU A 325 -24.96 10.04 -23.34
CA LEU A 325 -25.82 9.35 -22.38
C LEU A 325 -26.87 10.29 -21.79
N GLU A 326 -26.50 11.52 -21.41
CA GLU A 326 -27.44 12.52 -20.89
C GLU A 326 -28.54 12.89 -21.92
N LYS A 327 -28.16 13.10 -23.17
CA LYS A 327 -29.09 13.38 -24.26
C LYS A 327 -30.05 12.21 -24.50
N GLN A 328 -29.53 10.98 -24.45
CA GLN A 328 -30.36 9.80 -24.64
C GLN A 328 -31.32 9.58 -23.47
N MET A 329 -30.90 9.84 -22.22
CA MET A 329 -31.77 9.79 -21.05
C MET A 329 -32.91 10.78 -21.16
N GLU A 330 -32.66 11.99 -21.66
CA GLU A 330 -33.67 13.01 -21.86
C GLU A 330 -34.65 12.65 -22.99
N GLN A 331 -34.15 12.08 -24.09
CA GLN A 331 -34.97 11.57 -25.18
C GLN A 331 -35.90 10.45 -24.71
N VAL A 332 -35.39 9.45 -23.99
CA VAL A 332 -36.19 8.33 -23.46
C VAL A 332 -37.26 8.83 -22.51
N ARG A 333 -36.98 9.86 -21.70
CA ARG A 333 -37.97 10.50 -20.83
C ARG A 333 -39.14 11.14 -21.59
N HIS A 334 -38.87 11.66 -22.79
CA HIS A 334 -39.89 12.32 -23.63
C HIS A 334 -40.67 11.35 -24.54
N THR A 335 -40.29 10.05 -24.60
CA THR A 335 -41.01 9.07 -25.46
C THR A 335 -42.41 8.70 -24.97
N GLY A 336 -42.86 9.21 -23.82
CA GLY A 336 -44.21 8.96 -23.29
C GLY A 336 -44.42 7.55 -22.73
N ILE A 337 -43.40 6.72 -22.66
CA ILE A 337 -43.44 5.40 -22.01
C ILE A 337 -43.49 5.64 -20.51
N GLY A 338 -44.51 5.09 -19.83
CA GLY A 338 -44.69 5.24 -18.37
C GLY A 338 -43.71 4.42 -17.56
N PHE A 339 -42.50 4.96 -17.35
CA PHE A 339 -41.55 4.39 -16.43
C PHE A 339 -41.85 4.75 -14.97
N SER A 340 -41.56 3.85 -14.04
CA SER A 340 -41.69 4.16 -12.61
C SER A 340 -40.69 5.22 -12.17
N GLN A 341 -41.03 6.02 -11.17
CA GLN A 341 -40.08 6.97 -10.58
C GLN A 341 -38.83 6.30 -10.04
N ALA A 342 -38.97 5.08 -9.52
CA ALA A 342 -37.84 4.30 -9.00
C ALA A 342 -36.85 3.90 -10.11
N GLU A 343 -37.34 3.49 -11.29
CA GLU A 343 -36.47 3.17 -12.44
C GLU A 343 -35.69 4.41 -12.91
N ILE A 344 -36.36 5.53 -13.02
CA ILE A 344 -35.74 6.79 -13.43
C ILE A 344 -34.67 7.22 -12.44
N LEU A 345 -34.96 7.18 -11.13
CA LEU A 345 -34.01 7.54 -10.09
C LEU A 345 -32.77 6.63 -10.08
N ARG A 346 -32.95 5.31 -10.25
CA ARG A 346 -31.83 4.36 -10.36
C ARG A 346 -30.95 4.67 -11.57
N ALA A 347 -31.54 4.90 -12.73
CA ALA A 347 -30.78 5.24 -13.94
C ALA A 347 -29.94 6.53 -13.76
N TYR A 348 -30.51 7.56 -13.13
CA TYR A 348 -29.75 8.78 -12.80
C TYR A 348 -28.63 8.51 -11.77
N ALA A 349 -28.85 7.64 -10.78
CA ALA A 349 -27.82 7.27 -9.82
C ALA A 349 -26.66 6.52 -10.52
N VAL A 350 -26.96 5.56 -11.39
CA VAL A 350 -25.97 4.84 -12.20
C VAL A 350 -25.16 5.81 -13.07
N GLN A 351 -25.85 6.72 -13.80
CA GLN A 351 -25.20 7.74 -14.60
C GLN A 351 -24.26 8.62 -13.74
N LEU A 352 -24.72 9.06 -12.57
CA LEU A 352 -23.93 9.90 -11.67
C LEU A 352 -22.62 9.20 -11.25
N HIS A 353 -22.71 7.93 -10.88
CA HIS A 353 -21.54 7.15 -10.47
C HIS A 353 -20.59 6.85 -11.62
N LEU A 354 -21.09 6.54 -12.82
CA LEU A 354 -20.27 6.40 -14.01
C LEU A 354 -19.54 7.69 -14.35
N LYS A 355 -20.23 8.82 -14.29
CA LYS A 355 -19.65 10.16 -14.47
C LYS A 355 -18.57 10.46 -13.42
N GLN A 356 -18.80 10.08 -12.17
CA GLN A 356 -17.82 10.22 -11.10
C GLN A 356 -16.58 9.39 -11.34
N ILE A 357 -16.73 8.11 -11.72
CA ILE A 357 -15.62 7.19 -12.04
C ILE A 357 -14.78 7.74 -13.21
N ALA A 358 -15.46 8.17 -14.30
CA ALA A 358 -14.80 8.76 -15.46
C ALA A 358 -13.98 10.01 -15.09
N ARG A 359 -14.54 10.91 -14.27
CA ARG A 359 -13.83 12.10 -13.77
C ARG A 359 -12.64 11.76 -12.88
N LEU A 360 -12.79 10.78 -11.99
CA LEU A 360 -11.71 10.33 -11.12
C LEU A 360 -10.56 9.73 -11.94
N LEU A 361 -10.84 8.91 -12.95
CA LEU A 361 -9.82 8.35 -13.85
C LEU A 361 -9.04 9.43 -14.60
N ARG A 362 -9.75 10.46 -15.10
CA ARG A 362 -9.10 11.60 -15.77
C ARG A 362 -8.26 12.42 -14.78
N ALA A 363 -8.82 12.76 -13.63
CA ALA A 363 -8.17 13.57 -12.62
C ALA A 363 -6.92 12.86 -12.07
N SER A 364 -7.00 11.55 -11.81
CA SER A 364 -5.86 10.76 -11.30
C SER A 364 -4.63 10.90 -12.18
N ARG A 365 -4.80 10.88 -13.48
CA ARG A 365 -3.71 11.04 -14.43
C ARG A 365 -3.13 12.44 -14.44
N VAL A 366 -4.00 13.46 -14.55
CA VAL A 366 -3.58 14.87 -14.64
C VAL A 366 -2.85 15.30 -13.36
N GLU A 367 -3.41 14.96 -12.19
CA GLU A 367 -2.81 15.34 -10.91
C GLU A 367 -1.54 14.56 -10.63
N THR A 368 -1.45 13.28 -11.02
CA THR A 368 -0.21 12.51 -10.89
C THR A 368 0.87 13.07 -11.81
N SER A 369 0.55 13.43 -13.05
CA SER A 369 1.50 14.08 -13.96
C SER A 369 2.04 15.38 -13.38
N ARG A 370 1.16 16.21 -12.80
CA ARG A 370 1.55 17.46 -12.14
C ARG A 370 2.46 17.21 -10.94
N ALA A 371 2.07 16.29 -10.05
CA ALA A 371 2.86 15.95 -8.85
C ALA A 371 4.25 15.41 -9.19
N VAL A 372 4.36 14.60 -10.24
CA VAL A 372 5.65 14.09 -10.73
C VAL A 372 6.49 15.20 -11.38
N GLY A 373 5.87 16.11 -12.15
CA GLY A 373 6.55 17.22 -12.84
C GLY A 373 7.04 18.31 -11.89
N GLU A 374 6.26 18.68 -10.88
CA GLU A 374 6.64 19.69 -9.87
C GLU A 374 7.81 19.22 -8.99
N GLY A 375 7.98 17.91 -8.81
CA GLY A 375 9.11 17.37 -8.06
C GLY A 375 10.43 17.24 -8.86
N GLN A 376 10.41 17.55 -10.15
CA GLN A 376 11.61 17.53 -11.00
C GLN A 376 12.25 18.93 -11.16
N ASN A 377 11.56 19.99 -10.78
CA ASN A 377 12.04 21.36 -10.70
C ASN A 377 12.49 21.71 -9.26
#